data_2a9e8b8beaf7596a6b499251b1811617
#
_entry.id   2a9e8b8beaf7596a6b499251b1811617
#
_cell.length_a   1.000
_cell.length_b   1.000
_cell.length_c   1.000
_cell.angle_alpha   90.00
_cell.angle_beta   90.00
_cell.angle_gamma   90.00
#
_symmetry.space_group_name_H-M   'P 1'
#
loop_
_entity.id
_entity.type
_entity.pdbx_description
1 polymer ?
#
loop_
_entity_poly.entity_id
_entity_poly.type
_entity_poly.pdbx_seq_one_letter_code
_entity_poly.pdbx_strand_id
1 'polypeptide(L)'
;MQTSRGKDMNYEEQIEELREDLIRQVNQKCDSLLEAYRNGEQCILHEKREWEHRLIAVSPAELKGKKPLAIQTKSGTWIETLTWKKVVQKILQTYNENPESHKKFMDMRGKVFGRWRAILESTPDNMSVPLKIDEHLYFEAKFDTETIIKVLLEKVLTPANCDCSEIKIRYKE
;
A
#
# COMPACT_ATOMS: atom_id res chain seq x y z
N MET A 1 26.01 9.68 60.34
CA MET A 1 24.96 8.96 59.62
C MET A 1 23.93 9.95 59.17
N GLN A 2 23.98 10.42 57.93
CA GLN A 2 22.97 11.27 57.31
C GLN A 2 22.19 10.40 56.34
N THR A 3 20.93 10.13 56.70
CA THR A 3 20.00 9.43 55.85
C THR A 3 19.47 10.41 54.82
N SER A 4 19.84 10.22 53.58
CA SER A 4 19.32 10.88 52.41
C SER A 4 17.88 10.43 52.22
N ARG A 5 16.89 11.31 52.58
CA ARG A 5 15.49 11.14 52.23
C ARG A 5 15.33 11.46 50.74
N GLY A 6 15.23 10.45 49.89
CA GLY A 6 14.72 10.58 48.54
C GLY A 6 13.27 11.15 48.64
N LYS A 7 13.02 12.27 48.00
CA LYS A 7 11.68 12.79 47.80
C LYS A 7 10.96 11.83 46.86
N ASP A 8 10.04 11.04 47.38
CA ASP A 8 9.09 10.31 46.52
C ASP A 8 8.19 11.36 45.89
N MET A 9 8.45 11.69 44.61
CA MET A 9 7.58 12.54 43.84
C MET A 9 6.25 11.80 43.62
N ASN A 10 5.13 12.48 43.90
CA ASN A 10 3.80 11.95 43.67
C ASN A 10 3.58 11.71 42.16
N TYR A 11 2.82 10.69 41.80
CA TYR A 11 2.47 10.37 40.40
C TYR A 11 1.83 11.54 39.68
N GLU A 12 1.06 12.35 40.33
CA GLU A 12 0.42 13.57 39.78
C GLU A 12 1.50 14.59 39.37
N GLU A 13 2.52 14.80 40.20
CA GLU A 13 3.67 15.68 39.89
C GLU A 13 4.48 15.18 38.70
N GLN A 14 4.66 13.86 38.59
CA GLN A 14 5.37 13.25 37.44
C GLN A 14 4.60 13.39 36.12
N ILE A 15 3.27 13.24 36.19
CA ILE A 15 2.40 13.43 35.02
C ILE A 15 2.41 14.90 34.58
N GLU A 16 2.34 15.84 35.48
CA GLU A 16 2.36 17.27 35.16
C GLU A 16 3.72 17.69 34.57
N GLU A 17 4.82 17.19 35.13
CA GLU A 17 6.16 17.44 34.60
C GLU A 17 6.33 16.90 33.15
N LEU A 18 5.84 15.68 32.90
CA LEU A 18 5.81 15.10 31.54
C LEU A 18 4.94 15.90 30.58
N ARG A 19 3.82 16.39 31.04
CA ARG A 19 2.92 17.21 30.23
C ARG A 19 3.56 18.54 29.86
N GLU A 20 4.18 19.23 30.83
CA GLU A 20 4.90 20.49 30.59
C GLU A 20 6.06 20.30 29.61
N ASP A 21 6.79 19.20 29.73
CA ASP A 21 7.92 18.90 28.83
C ASP A 21 7.43 18.63 27.40
N LEU A 22 6.35 17.88 27.22
CA LEU A 22 5.72 17.65 25.92
C LEU A 22 5.22 18.94 25.28
N ILE A 23 4.56 19.81 26.05
CA ILE A 23 4.09 21.13 25.56
C ILE A 23 5.28 21.97 25.11
N ARG A 24 6.37 21.97 25.89
CA ARG A 24 7.61 22.70 25.54
C ARG A 24 8.23 22.20 24.24
N GLN A 25 8.31 20.87 24.05
CA GLN A 25 8.86 20.28 22.84
C GLN A 25 8.00 20.59 21.59
N VAL A 26 6.66 20.53 21.73
CA VAL A 26 5.74 20.87 20.64
C VAL A 26 5.88 22.34 20.26
N ASN A 27 5.88 23.25 21.24
CA ASN A 27 6.02 24.69 20.97
C ASN A 27 7.37 25.01 20.30
N GLN A 28 8.47 24.43 20.78
CA GLN A 28 9.78 24.63 20.19
C GLN A 28 9.83 24.18 18.72
N LYS A 29 9.17 23.05 18.40
CA LYS A 29 9.06 22.56 17.03
C LYS A 29 8.19 23.47 16.15
N CYS A 30 7.08 23.97 16.67
CA CYS A 30 6.23 24.91 15.98
C CYS A 30 6.95 26.24 15.70
N ASP A 31 7.69 26.76 16.67
CA ASP A 31 8.44 28.00 16.51
C ASP A 31 9.56 27.86 15.45
N SER A 32 10.27 26.74 15.47
CA SER A 32 11.27 26.44 14.44
C SER A 32 10.67 26.37 13.03
N LEU A 33 9.50 25.78 12.89
CA LEU A 33 8.79 25.71 11.61
C LEU A 33 8.30 27.08 11.13
N LEU A 34 7.80 27.91 12.05
CA LEU A 34 7.36 29.27 11.75
C LEU A 34 8.55 30.16 11.34
N GLU A 35 9.69 29.99 11.99
CA GLU A 35 10.92 30.73 11.67
C GLU A 35 11.46 30.35 10.28
N ALA A 36 11.50 29.05 9.95
CA ALA A 36 11.86 28.55 8.64
C ALA A 36 10.91 29.09 7.54
N TYR A 37 9.61 29.13 7.81
CA TYR A 37 8.62 29.71 6.90
C TYR A 37 8.83 31.21 6.69
N ARG A 38 9.11 31.99 7.73
CA ARG A 38 9.37 33.44 7.65
C ARG A 38 10.64 33.78 6.90
N ASN A 39 11.66 32.94 7.01
CA ASN A 39 12.93 33.10 6.32
C ASN A 39 12.90 32.69 4.84
N GLY A 40 11.72 32.29 4.31
CA GLY A 40 11.59 31.86 2.92
C GLY A 40 12.35 30.56 2.62
N GLU A 41 12.90 29.93 3.65
CA GLU A 41 13.32 28.55 3.56
C GLU A 41 12.04 27.75 3.30
N GLN A 42 11.85 27.32 2.04
CA GLN A 42 10.90 26.27 1.80
C GLN A 42 11.28 25.17 2.79
N CYS A 43 10.48 25.04 3.84
CA CYS A 43 10.50 23.82 4.64
C CYS A 43 10.23 22.69 3.68
N ILE A 44 11.31 22.20 3.08
CA ILE A 44 11.33 20.91 2.44
C ILE A 44 11.21 19.91 3.58
N LEU A 45 10.05 19.85 4.18
CA LEU A 45 9.49 18.61 4.66
C LEU A 45 9.25 17.75 3.40
N HIS A 46 10.32 17.51 2.65
CA HIS A 46 10.47 16.35 1.84
C HIS A 46 10.76 15.18 2.80
N GLU A 47 9.95 14.97 3.80
CA GLU A 47 9.47 13.62 4.01
C GLU A 47 8.94 13.24 2.63
N LYS A 48 9.66 12.35 1.96
CA LYS A 48 9.19 11.69 0.74
C LYS A 48 7.74 11.38 1.00
N ARG A 49 6.80 12.15 0.39
CA ARG A 49 5.39 11.95 0.59
C ARG A 49 5.08 10.57 0.04
N GLU A 50 5.12 9.59 0.91
CA GLU A 50 4.61 8.27 0.62
C GLU A 50 3.09 8.43 0.60
N TRP A 51 2.54 8.46 -0.60
CA TRP A 51 1.10 8.54 -0.77
C TRP A 51 0.50 7.20 -0.39
N GLU A 52 -0.26 7.18 0.71
CA GLU A 52 -1.05 6.03 1.12
C GLU A 52 -2.49 6.23 0.67
N HIS A 53 -2.96 5.36 -0.20
CA HIS A 53 -4.31 5.40 -0.74
C HIS A 53 -4.94 4.02 -0.79
N ARG A 54 -6.27 3.96 -0.69
CA ARG A 54 -7.01 2.76 -1.08
C ARG A 54 -6.89 2.60 -2.59
N LEU A 55 -6.58 1.39 -3.05
CA LEU A 55 -6.37 1.13 -4.49
C LEU A 55 -7.58 1.53 -5.34
N ILE A 56 -8.79 1.28 -4.84
CA ILE A 56 -10.04 1.64 -5.53
C ILE A 56 -10.35 3.15 -5.56
N ALA A 57 -9.69 3.94 -4.72
CA ALA A 57 -9.89 5.39 -4.65
C ALA A 57 -8.94 6.16 -5.58
N VAL A 58 -7.96 5.49 -6.18
CA VAL A 58 -6.99 6.10 -7.09
C VAL A 58 -7.35 5.72 -8.52
N SER A 59 -7.45 6.72 -9.39
CA SER A 59 -7.61 6.43 -10.81
C SER A 59 -6.38 5.70 -11.36
N PRO A 60 -6.53 4.60 -12.11
CA PRO A 60 -5.39 3.90 -12.73
C PRO A 60 -4.49 4.82 -13.56
N ALA A 61 -5.03 5.88 -14.18
CA ALA A 61 -4.28 6.87 -14.94
C ALA A 61 -3.31 7.69 -14.07
N GLU A 62 -3.68 7.96 -12.81
CA GLU A 62 -2.83 8.69 -11.86
C GLU A 62 -1.58 7.91 -11.45
N LEU A 63 -1.62 6.59 -11.58
CA LEU A 63 -0.51 5.70 -11.23
C LEU A 63 0.56 5.63 -12.34
N LYS A 64 0.28 6.19 -13.50
CA LYS A 64 1.23 6.22 -14.63
C LYS A 64 2.46 7.05 -14.26
N GLY A 65 3.64 6.45 -14.42
CA GLY A 65 4.92 7.07 -14.04
C GLY A 65 5.27 6.98 -12.56
N LYS A 66 4.30 6.65 -11.69
CA LYS A 66 4.54 6.48 -10.26
C LYS A 66 5.20 5.13 -9.98
N LYS A 67 5.99 5.07 -8.90
CA LYS A 67 6.65 3.83 -8.45
C LYS A 67 5.97 3.30 -7.19
N PRO A 68 5.48 2.05 -7.19
CA PRO A 68 4.93 1.46 -5.98
C PRO A 68 6.06 1.22 -4.97
N LEU A 69 5.76 1.33 -3.70
CA LEU A 69 6.64 1.08 -2.57
C LEU A 69 6.17 -0.12 -1.77
N ALA A 70 4.89 -0.17 -1.47
CA ALA A 70 4.31 -1.24 -0.67
C ALA A 70 2.81 -1.38 -0.95
N ILE A 71 2.30 -2.54 -0.61
CA ILE A 71 0.87 -2.87 -0.63
C ILE A 71 0.45 -3.44 0.72
N GLN A 72 -0.75 -3.10 1.17
CA GLN A 72 -1.42 -3.72 2.29
C GLN A 72 -2.71 -4.37 1.80
N THR A 73 -2.93 -5.61 2.18
CA THR A 73 -4.15 -6.37 1.92
C THR A 73 -4.96 -6.55 3.21
N LYS A 74 -6.00 -7.35 3.20
CA LYS A 74 -6.84 -7.66 4.37
C LYS A 74 -6.06 -8.14 5.61
N SER A 75 -4.86 -8.68 5.42
CA SER A 75 -4.00 -9.10 6.54
C SER A 75 -3.49 -7.94 7.41
N GLY A 76 -3.62 -6.70 6.93
CA GLY A 76 -3.14 -5.51 7.63
C GLY A 76 -1.61 -5.33 7.59
N THR A 77 -0.87 -6.27 7.02
CA THR A 77 0.59 -6.20 6.91
C THR A 77 1.01 -5.51 5.62
N TRP A 78 1.96 -4.59 5.69
CA TRP A 78 2.58 -3.96 4.53
C TRP A 78 3.61 -4.91 3.90
N ILE A 79 3.49 -5.12 2.60
CA ILE A 79 4.39 -5.93 1.80
C ILE A 79 5.09 -5.00 0.81
N GLU A 80 6.41 -4.91 0.88
CA GLU A 80 7.19 -4.12 -0.06
C GLU A 80 7.06 -4.65 -1.49
N THR A 81 6.84 -3.75 -2.43
CA THR A 81 6.71 -4.06 -3.85
C THR A 81 7.33 -2.96 -4.69
N LEU A 82 8.30 -3.31 -5.51
CA LEU A 82 9.06 -2.33 -6.31
C LEU A 82 8.50 -2.12 -7.72
N THR A 83 7.49 -2.89 -8.12
CA THR A 83 6.89 -2.81 -9.46
C THR A 83 5.38 -3.05 -9.41
N TRP A 84 4.64 -2.42 -10.29
CA TRP A 84 3.19 -2.62 -10.41
C TRP A 84 2.80 -4.06 -10.74
N LYS A 85 3.64 -4.79 -11.49
CA LYS A 85 3.45 -6.23 -11.74
C LYS A 85 3.49 -7.03 -10.43
N LYS A 86 4.42 -6.70 -9.53
CA LYS A 86 4.49 -7.33 -8.19
C LYS A 86 3.30 -6.98 -7.32
N VAL A 87 2.81 -5.73 -7.39
CA VAL A 87 1.55 -5.34 -6.72
C VAL A 87 0.40 -6.23 -7.17
N VAL A 88 0.19 -6.35 -8.49
CA VAL A 88 -0.85 -7.21 -9.07
C VAL A 88 -0.68 -8.67 -8.65
N GLN A 89 0.54 -9.19 -8.72
CA GLN A 89 0.83 -10.56 -8.30
C GLN A 89 0.46 -10.80 -6.84
N LYS A 90 0.83 -9.89 -5.94
CA LYS A 90 0.54 -10.03 -4.50
C LYS A 90 -0.95 -9.93 -4.20
N ILE A 91 -1.67 -9.03 -4.86
CA ILE A 91 -3.12 -8.94 -4.73
C ILE A 91 -3.77 -10.26 -5.14
N LEU A 92 -3.45 -10.77 -6.33
CA LEU A 92 -4.03 -12.01 -6.83
C LEU A 92 -3.67 -13.20 -5.95
N GLN A 93 -2.43 -13.30 -5.46
CA GLN A 93 -2.02 -14.35 -4.52
C GLN A 93 -2.86 -14.32 -3.24
N THR A 94 -3.04 -13.13 -2.64
CA THR A 94 -3.85 -12.98 -1.41
C THR A 94 -5.31 -13.41 -1.60
N TYR A 95 -5.93 -13.02 -2.72
CA TYR A 95 -7.30 -13.47 -2.99
C TYR A 95 -7.38 -14.94 -3.37
N ASN A 96 -6.33 -15.48 -3.99
CA ASN A 96 -6.27 -16.89 -4.36
C ASN A 96 -6.16 -17.84 -3.16
N GLU A 97 -5.73 -17.35 -2.00
CA GLU A 97 -5.76 -18.10 -0.72
C GLU A 97 -7.19 -18.35 -0.21
N ASN A 98 -8.15 -17.54 -0.64
CA ASN A 98 -9.55 -17.74 -0.29
C ASN A 98 -10.20 -18.74 -1.27
N PRO A 99 -10.82 -19.85 -0.77
CA PRO A 99 -11.38 -20.91 -1.62
C PRO A 99 -12.45 -20.43 -2.62
N GLU A 100 -13.27 -19.46 -2.24
CA GLU A 100 -14.31 -18.94 -3.13
C GLU A 100 -13.71 -18.12 -4.29
N SER A 101 -12.77 -17.24 -3.98
CA SER A 101 -12.08 -16.45 -5.00
C SER A 101 -11.21 -17.34 -5.88
N HIS A 102 -10.51 -18.31 -5.29
CA HIS A 102 -9.75 -19.31 -6.03
C HIS A 102 -10.61 -20.03 -7.06
N LYS A 103 -11.76 -20.58 -6.65
CA LYS A 103 -12.69 -21.25 -7.56
C LYS A 103 -13.10 -20.33 -8.72
N LYS A 104 -13.44 -19.07 -8.44
CA LYS A 104 -13.82 -18.11 -9.48
C LYS A 104 -12.68 -17.81 -10.44
N PHE A 105 -11.45 -17.63 -9.95
CA PHE A 105 -10.29 -17.45 -10.81
C PHE A 105 -10.06 -18.67 -11.71
N MET A 106 -10.20 -19.89 -11.18
CA MET A 106 -10.11 -21.12 -11.97
C MET A 106 -11.17 -21.16 -13.07
N ASP A 107 -12.41 -20.77 -12.76
CA ASP A 107 -13.51 -20.74 -13.72
C ASP A 107 -13.34 -19.65 -14.79
N MET A 108 -12.57 -18.60 -14.51
CA MET A 108 -12.29 -17.48 -15.42
C MET A 108 -11.13 -17.74 -16.39
N ARG A 109 -10.31 -18.78 -16.18
CA ARG A 109 -9.18 -19.13 -17.05
C ARG A 109 -9.66 -19.38 -18.49
N GLY A 110 -8.93 -18.83 -19.45
CA GLY A 110 -9.27 -18.95 -20.89
C GLY A 110 -10.56 -18.24 -21.31
N LYS A 111 -11.28 -17.56 -20.40
CA LYS A 111 -12.55 -16.91 -20.69
C LYS A 111 -12.50 -15.39 -20.62
N VAL A 112 -11.54 -14.83 -19.88
CA VAL A 112 -11.36 -13.38 -19.73
C VAL A 112 -10.24 -12.94 -20.66
N PHE A 113 -10.58 -12.08 -21.61
CA PHE A 113 -9.66 -11.63 -22.63
C PHE A 113 -9.25 -10.16 -22.48
N GLY A 114 -7.97 -9.90 -22.73
CA GLY A 114 -7.48 -8.58 -23.10
C GLY A 114 -7.90 -8.24 -24.55
N ARG A 115 -7.01 -7.61 -25.28
CA ARG A 115 -7.28 -7.31 -26.70
C ARG A 115 -7.19 -8.55 -27.59
N TRP A 116 -6.19 -9.41 -27.34
CA TRP A 116 -5.86 -10.55 -28.19
C TRP A 116 -5.57 -11.84 -27.43
N ARG A 117 -5.41 -11.80 -26.12
CA ARG A 117 -4.99 -12.93 -25.30
C ARG A 117 -5.83 -13.05 -24.04
N ALA A 118 -5.93 -14.25 -23.53
CA ALA A 118 -6.51 -14.49 -22.24
C ALA A 118 -5.67 -13.81 -21.14
N ILE A 119 -6.37 -13.26 -20.13
CA ILE A 119 -5.76 -12.57 -19.01
C ILE A 119 -5.39 -13.57 -17.92
N LEU A 120 -6.22 -14.60 -17.72
CA LEU A 120 -5.98 -15.70 -16.79
C LEU A 120 -5.89 -17.01 -17.56
N GLU A 121 -4.83 -17.78 -17.29
CA GLU A 121 -4.56 -19.08 -17.93
C GLU A 121 -4.05 -20.11 -16.91
N SER A 122 -4.17 -21.39 -17.29
CA SER A 122 -3.63 -22.51 -16.51
C SER A 122 -2.14 -22.73 -16.70
N THR A 123 -1.60 -22.29 -17.85
CA THR A 123 -0.18 -22.42 -18.23
C THR A 123 0.34 -21.11 -18.80
N PRO A 124 1.65 -20.87 -18.78
CA PRO A 124 2.24 -19.63 -19.29
C PRO A 124 2.39 -19.59 -20.81
N ASP A 125 2.13 -20.69 -21.53
CA ASP A 125 2.56 -20.90 -22.91
C ASP A 125 2.04 -19.87 -23.91
N ASN A 126 0.81 -19.39 -23.72
CA ASN A 126 0.16 -18.41 -24.59
C ASN A 126 0.26 -16.97 -24.08
N MET A 127 1.04 -16.73 -23.01
CA MET A 127 1.24 -15.41 -22.42
C MET A 127 2.55 -14.76 -22.88
N SER A 128 2.55 -13.43 -22.97
CA SER A 128 3.77 -12.67 -23.28
C SER A 128 4.63 -12.40 -22.06
N VAL A 129 3.98 -12.06 -20.94
CA VAL A 129 4.64 -11.79 -19.65
C VAL A 129 3.80 -12.46 -18.56
N PRO A 130 3.97 -13.79 -18.38
CA PRO A 130 3.20 -14.51 -17.39
C PRO A 130 3.64 -14.15 -15.96
N LEU A 131 2.69 -13.80 -15.12
CA LEU A 131 2.88 -13.74 -13.66
C LEU A 131 2.29 -15.00 -13.05
N LYS A 132 3.13 -15.80 -12.43
CA LYS A 132 2.70 -16.98 -11.69
C LYS A 132 1.98 -16.57 -10.41
N ILE A 133 0.71 -16.95 -10.26
CA ILE A 133 -0.08 -16.72 -9.05
C ILE A 133 -0.01 -17.96 -8.17
N ASP A 134 -0.28 -19.13 -8.75
CA ASP A 134 -0.06 -20.44 -8.15
C ASP A 134 0.39 -21.47 -9.22
N GLU A 135 0.28 -22.77 -8.93
CA GLU A 135 0.72 -23.83 -9.86
C GLU A 135 -0.12 -23.93 -11.13
N HIS A 136 -1.38 -23.51 -11.05
CA HIS A 136 -2.38 -23.65 -12.12
C HIS A 136 -3.06 -22.34 -12.49
N LEU A 137 -2.48 -21.20 -12.07
CA LEU A 137 -3.03 -19.89 -12.34
C LEU A 137 -1.93 -18.89 -12.69
N TYR A 138 -2.01 -18.34 -13.89
CA TYR A 138 -1.13 -17.31 -14.43
C TYR A 138 -1.95 -16.10 -14.87
N PHE A 139 -1.36 -14.92 -14.73
CA PHE A 139 -1.94 -13.65 -15.17
C PHE A 139 -1.04 -13.02 -16.24
N GLU A 140 -1.62 -12.56 -17.35
CA GLU A 140 -0.89 -11.84 -18.41
C GLU A 140 -0.56 -10.40 -17.93
N ALA A 141 0.72 -10.09 -17.89
CA ALA A 141 1.20 -8.79 -17.38
C ALA A 141 1.90 -7.92 -18.44
N LYS A 142 1.69 -8.19 -19.73
CA LYS A 142 2.20 -7.34 -20.80
C LYS A 142 1.30 -6.11 -20.99
N PHE A 143 1.22 -5.29 -19.95
CA PHE A 143 0.46 -4.05 -19.94
C PHE A 143 1.30 -2.93 -19.32
N ASP A 144 0.98 -1.67 -19.65
CA ASP A 144 1.45 -0.52 -18.89
C ASP A 144 0.76 -0.43 -17.51
N THR A 145 1.21 0.50 -16.67
CA THR A 145 0.72 0.64 -15.30
C THR A 145 -0.78 0.89 -15.23
N GLU A 146 -1.29 1.80 -16.05
CA GLU A 146 -2.71 2.15 -16.07
C GLU A 146 -3.55 0.93 -16.47
N THR A 147 -3.19 0.30 -17.57
CA THR A 147 -3.91 -0.84 -18.11
C THR A 147 -3.87 -2.05 -17.20
N ILE A 148 -2.73 -2.37 -16.58
CA ILE A 148 -2.62 -3.56 -15.72
C ILE A 148 -3.49 -3.43 -14.46
N ILE A 149 -3.57 -2.24 -13.86
CA ILE A 149 -4.42 -1.99 -12.69
C ILE A 149 -5.90 -2.00 -13.09
N LYS A 150 -6.25 -1.37 -14.22
CA LYS A 150 -7.60 -1.38 -14.75
C LYS A 150 -8.08 -2.82 -15.05
N VAL A 151 -7.27 -3.61 -15.73
CA VAL A 151 -7.55 -5.02 -16.04
C VAL A 151 -7.73 -5.83 -14.76
N LEU A 152 -6.85 -5.66 -13.79
CA LEU A 152 -6.96 -6.33 -12.49
C LEU A 152 -8.31 -6.03 -11.82
N LEU A 153 -8.67 -4.76 -11.68
CA LEU A 153 -9.87 -4.34 -10.97
C LEU A 153 -11.14 -4.72 -11.74
N GLU A 154 -11.26 -4.33 -13.01
CA GLU A 154 -12.49 -4.43 -13.77
C GLU A 154 -12.75 -5.82 -14.36
N LYS A 155 -11.68 -6.53 -14.79
CA LYS A 155 -11.83 -7.80 -15.49
C LYS A 155 -11.57 -9.04 -14.66
N VAL A 156 -10.93 -8.88 -13.50
CA VAL A 156 -10.58 -10.02 -12.64
C VAL A 156 -11.25 -9.92 -11.28
N LEU A 157 -10.94 -8.89 -10.49
CA LEU A 157 -11.41 -8.81 -9.11
C LEU A 157 -12.91 -8.52 -9.01
N THR A 158 -13.44 -7.59 -9.79
CA THR A 158 -14.88 -7.27 -9.79
C THR A 158 -15.74 -8.46 -10.24
N PRO A 159 -15.46 -9.15 -11.37
CA PRO A 159 -16.24 -10.34 -11.74
C PRO A 159 -16.08 -11.51 -10.77
N ALA A 160 -14.95 -11.60 -10.10
CA ALA A 160 -14.73 -12.59 -9.04
C ALA A 160 -15.39 -12.21 -7.70
N ASN A 161 -16.08 -11.07 -7.61
CA ASN A 161 -16.70 -10.57 -6.38
C ASN A 161 -15.67 -10.39 -5.23
N CYS A 162 -14.44 -10.01 -5.56
CA CYS A 162 -13.41 -9.72 -4.57
C CYS A 162 -13.62 -8.32 -3.99
N ASP A 163 -13.73 -8.23 -2.67
CA ASP A 163 -13.83 -6.93 -1.99
C ASP A 163 -12.45 -6.27 -1.94
N CYS A 164 -12.27 -5.22 -2.72
CA CYS A 164 -11.02 -4.46 -2.84
C CYS A 164 -10.95 -3.23 -1.91
N SER A 165 -11.96 -3.01 -1.06
CA SER A 165 -12.06 -1.81 -0.19
C SER A 165 -10.89 -1.69 0.80
N GLU A 166 -10.34 -2.82 1.22
CA GLU A 166 -9.26 -2.92 2.20
C GLU A 166 -7.84 -2.87 1.57
N ILE A 167 -7.74 -2.89 0.23
CA ILE A 167 -6.42 -2.83 -0.41
C ILE A 167 -5.90 -1.41 -0.37
N LYS A 168 -4.74 -1.22 0.29
CA LYS A 168 -4.03 0.04 0.30
C LYS A 168 -2.70 -0.08 -0.41
N ILE A 169 -2.27 1.01 -1.05
CA ILE A 169 -1.00 1.11 -1.76
C ILE A 169 -0.23 2.32 -1.28
N ARG A 170 1.09 2.19 -1.23
CA ARG A 170 2.03 3.31 -1.10
C ARG A 170 2.83 3.42 -2.38
N TYR A 171 2.96 4.63 -2.89
CA TYR A 171 3.75 4.91 -4.08
C TYR A 171 4.41 6.28 -3.98
N LYS A 172 5.39 6.51 -4.82
CA LYS A 172 6.08 7.80 -5.00
C LYS A 172 6.10 8.22 -6.45
N GLU A 173 6.31 9.49 -6.66
CA GLU A 173 6.57 10.07 -7.98
C GLU A 173 7.87 9.58 -8.59
#